data_e042387f48b915e077c58aaab8dfff1f
#
_entry.id   e042387f48b915e077c58aaab8dfff1f
#
_cell.length_a   1.000
_cell.length_b   1.000
_cell.length_c   1.000
_cell.angle_alpha   90.00
_cell.angle_beta   90.00
_cell.angle_gamma   90.00
#
_symmetry.space_group_name_H-M   'P 1'
#
loop_
_entity.id
_entity.type
_entity.pdbx_description
1 polymer ?
#
loop_
_entity_poly.entity_id
_entity_poly.type
_entity_poly.pdbx_seq_one_letter_code
_entity_poly.pdbx_strand_id
1 'polypeptide(L)'
;MSRNVKLPMVFCVVGVLICALTVTEVANACSRILWNTNEQAVIVARSSDWIQPMGEMLVIYPRGIKVQGDAGENSLEWISKYGSIGVVTYGLTLKNVKRSDGTRQDPLVDWNLDGMNEKGLAAHLLYLPGTKYEKEDKRPGIIYSRWVRYVLDNFGTVTDAVCAMRKVRIVPAEVGGVVHPVHLALDDPSGDSAIIELIDGNLMIYHSPAYTVMTNQPAYPIQLANLKQYKPFGGEVDSLPGGIEPAERFVRAAVFLKTLPDPKDHAEAVAYLSSIIRNVSVPFGALMPAGPVPTMSTWWTTALDLNDRVFYFHWTSNQNVLRIDLKKLNFSAEKRMKALDPKRTDLVDDITEKFVAVSQEN
;
A
#
# COMPACT_ATOMS: atom_id res chain seq x y z
N MET A 1 -81.21 -18.83 32.23
CA MET A 1 -80.61 -17.57 31.91
C MET A 1 -79.08 -17.77 31.86
N SER A 2 -78.50 -18.09 30.71
CA SER A 2 -77.12 -18.33 30.54
C SER A 2 -76.48 -17.03 29.88
N ARG A 3 -75.54 -16.42 30.55
CA ARG A 3 -74.79 -15.28 30.03
C ARG A 3 -73.55 -15.81 29.34
N ASN A 4 -73.53 -15.70 28.02
CA ASN A 4 -72.32 -15.88 27.21
C ASN A 4 -71.36 -14.72 27.42
N VAL A 5 -70.18 -14.99 27.97
CA VAL A 5 -69.06 -14.08 28.02
C VAL A 5 -68.17 -14.30 26.80
N LYS A 6 -68.11 -13.32 25.89
CA LYS A 6 -67.14 -13.32 24.76
C LYS A 6 -65.79 -12.81 25.25
N LEU A 7 -64.74 -13.62 25.13
CA LEU A 7 -63.34 -13.22 25.32
C LEU A 7 -62.86 -12.50 24.06
N PRO A 8 -62.19 -11.37 24.17
CA PRO A 8 -61.52 -10.74 23.00
C PRO A 8 -60.18 -11.46 22.68
N MET A 9 -60.06 -11.80 21.42
CA MET A 9 -58.86 -12.39 20.86
C MET A 9 -57.80 -11.30 20.69
N VAL A 10 -56.77 -11.33 21.53
CA VAL A 10 -55.62 -10.43 21.43
C VAL A 10 -54.67 -10.97 20.35
N PHE A 11 -54.59 -10.26 19.22
CA PHE A 11 -53.57 -10.53 18.21
C PHE A 11 -52.21 -10.01 18.71
N CYS A 12 -51.32 -10.93 19.08
CA CYS A 12 -49.93 -10.64 19.33
C CYS A 12 -49.22 -10.46 17.97
N VAL A 13 -48.98 -9.23 17.55
CA VAL A 13 -48.08 -8.91 16.41
C VAL A 13 -46.66 -9.06 16.92
N VAL A 14 -46.01 -10.17 16.59
CA VAL A 14 -44.58 -10.37 16.81
C VAL A 14 -43.88 -9.56 15.74
N GLY A 15 -43.44 -8.35 16.07
CA GLY A 15 -42.55 -7.55 15.26
C GLY A 15 -41.16 -8.21 15.23
N VAL A 16 -40.81 -8.84 14.11
CA VAL A 16 -39.44 -9.28 13.84
C VAL A 16 -38.63 -8.04 13.59
N LEU A 17 -37.88 -7.59 14.61
CA LEU A 17 -36.86 -6.57 14.48
C LEU A 17 -35.68 -7.18 13.71
N ILE A 18 -35.64 -6.97 12.39
CA ILE A 18 -34.47 -7.28 11.59
C ILE A 18 -33.43 -6.24 11.99
N CYS A 19 -32.54 -6.60 12.92
CA CYS A 19 -31.35 -5.87 13.22
C CYS A 19 -30.41 -6.02 12.00
N ALA A 20 -30.46 -5.06 11.08
CA ALA A 20 -29.48 -4.94 10.03
C ALA A 20 -28.14 -4.71 10.73
N LEU A 21 -27.34 -5.76 10.84
CA LEU A 21 -25.92 -5.65 11.16
C LEU A 21 -25.29 -4.86 10.01
N THR A 22 -25.23 -3.54 10.16
CA THR A 22 -24.33 -2.73 9.36
C THR A 22 -22.93 -3.18 9.74
N VAL A 23 -22.31 -3.97 8.87
CA VAL A 23 -20.88 -4.20 8.92
C VAL A 23 -20.27 -2.81 8.72
N THR A 24 -19.87 -2.17 9.82
CA THR A 24 -19.08 -0.94 9.77
C THR A 24 -17.79 -1.31 9.05
N GLU A 25 -17.66 -0.89 7.80
CA GLU A 25 -16.40 -1.01 7.08
C GLU A 25 -15.34 -0.31 7.94
N VAL A 26 -14.37 -1.09 8.40
CA VAL A 26 -13.25 -0.56 9.17
C VAL A 26 -12.50 0.40 8.24
N ALA A 27 -12.47 1.68 8.57
CA ALA A 27 -11.79 2.67 7.74
C ALA A 27 -10.29 2.37 7.74
N ASN A 28 -9.83 1.93 6.60
CA ASN A 28 -8.42 1.64 6.33
C ASN A 28 -7.73 2.94 5.92
N ALA A 29 -6.53 3.14 6.38
CA ALA A 29 -5.87 4.42 6.27
C ALA A 29 -4.43 4.27 5.78
N CYS A 30 -4.19 4.26 4.47
CA CYS A 30 -2.86 4.42 3.88
C CYS A 30 -2.89 5.60 2.91
N SER A 31 -1.77 6.26 2.70
CA SER A 31 -1.63 7.34 1.73
C SER A 31 -0.35 7.17 0.94
N ARG A 32 -0.38 7.49 -0.35
CA ARG A 32 0.79 7.63 -1.22
C ARG A 32 0.71 8.99 -1.91
N ILE A 33 1.83 9.74 -1.96
CA ILE A 33 1.93 11.09 -2.52
C ILE A 33 3.20 11.15 -3.36
N LEU A 34 3.06 11.49 -4.65
CA LEU A 34 4.15 11.73 -5.59
C LEU A 34 4.34 13.24 -5.78
N TRP A 35 5.55 13.71 -5.68
CA TRP A 35 5.92 15.07 -6.07
C TRP A 35 6.90 15.04 -7.25
N ASN A 36 6.38 15.28 -8.43
CA ASN A 36 7.07 15.22 -9.71
C ASN A 36 7.07 16.55 -10.47
N THR A 37 6.67 17.64 -9.81
CA THR A 37 6.53 18.96 -10.42
C THR A 37 7.59 19.98 -9.96
N ASN A 38 8.49 19.59 -9.06
CA ASN A 38 9.65 20.40 -8.69
C ASN A 38 10.84 20.09 -9.62
N GLU A 39 11.78 21.05 -9.73
CA GLU A 39 12.93 20.95 -10.64
C GLU A 39 14.09 20.11 -10.09
N GLN A 40 14.05 19.72 -8.81
CA GLN A 40 15.15 19.03 -8.16
C GLN A 40 15.06 17.52 -8.27
N ALA A 41 13.93 16.93 -7.87
CA ALA A 41 13.81 15.49 -7.76
C ALA A 41 12.36 14.99 -7.89
N VAL A 42 12.19 13.76 -8.33
CA VAL A 42 10.93 13.04 -8.23
C VAL A 42 10.92 12.28 -6.90
N ILE A 43 10.08 12.72 -5.97
CA ILE A 43 9.95 12.14 -4.64
C ILE A 43 8.58 11.52 -4.47
N VAL A 44 8.52 10.29 -3.94
CA VAL A 44 7.27 9.67 -3.53
C VAL A 44 7.31 9.33 -2.04
N ALA A 45 6.25 9.62 -1.32
CA ALA A 45 6.11 9.27 0.10
C ALA A 45 4.85 8.44 0.35
N ARG A 46 4.92 7.58 1.37
CA ARG A 46 3.80 6.72 1.75
C ARG A 46 3.66 6.62 3.26
N SER A 47 2.40 6.52 3.77
CA SER A 47 2.08 6.02 5.11
C SER A 47 1.57 4.59 5.06
N SER A 48 1.81 3.82 6.12
CA SER A 48 1.21 2.52 6.34
C SER A 48 0.45 2.53 7.65
N ASP A 49 -0.85 2.41 7.52
CA ASP A 49 -1.78 2.56 8.61
C ASP A 49 -2.51 1.22 8.82
N TRP A 50 -2.46 0.69 10.04
CA TRP A 50 -3.05 -0.61 10.37
C TRP A 50 -3.43 -0.70 11.85
N ILE A 51 -4.22 -1.70 12.22
CA ILE A 51 -4.66 -1.91 13.60
C ILE A 51 -3.46 -2.15 14.54
N GLN A 52 -2.45 -2.88 14.05
CA GLN A 52 -1.25 -3.25 14.81
C GLN A 52 -0.06 -3.45 13.87
N PRO A 53 1.18 -3.42 14.38
CA PRO A 53 2.36 -3.76 13.57
C PRO A 53 2.25 -5.15 12.98
N MET A 54 2.65 -5.30 11.74
CA MET A 54 2.60 -6.57 11.00
C MET A 54 3.95 -7.31 10.98
N GLY A 55 4.90 -6.90 11.83
CA GLY A 55 6.24 -7.47 11.88
C GLY A 55 7.09 -7.06 10.69
N GLU A 56 7.05 -5.80 10.34
CA GLU A 56 7.73 -5.25 9.18
C GLU A 56 9.24 -5.42 9.25
N MET A 57 9.81 -5.80 8.11
CA MET A 57 11.25 -5.91 7.86
C MET A 57 11.62 -5.14 6.60
N LEU A 58 12.79 -4.55 6.58
CA LEU A 58 13.41 -4.05 5.35
C LEU A 58 14.21 -5.19 4.72
N VAL A 59 13.99 -5.47 3.42
CA VAL A 59 14.66 -6.57 2.72
C VAL A 59 15.30 -6.07 1.44
N ILE A 60 16.57 -6.42 1.26
CA ILE A 60 17.33 -6.20 0.02
C ILE A 60 17.31 -7.49 -0.79
N TYR A 61 16.82 -7.38 -2.01
CA TYR A 61 16.72 -8.47 -2.97
C TYR A 61 17.77 -8.31 -4.07
N PRO A 62 18.67 -9.29 -4.27
CA PRO A 62 19.55 -9.28 -5.43
C PRO A 62 18.81 -9.67 -6.72
N ARG A 63 19.45 -9.48 -7.86
CA ARG A 63 19.00 -10.04 -9.15
C ARG A 63 19.08 -11.56 -9.13
N GLY A 64 18.43 -12.21 -10.09
CA GLY A 64 18.58 -13.66 -10.32
C GLY A 64 17.75 -14.55 -9.39
N ILE A 65 16.89 -14.00 -8.54
CA ILE A 65 15.99 -14.78 -7.70
C ILE A 65 14.87 -15.35 -8.56
N LYS A 66 14.69 -16.69 -8.53
CA LYS A 66 13.53 -17.35 -9.14
C LYS A 66 12.32 -17.20 -8.20
N VAL A 67 11.24 -16.66 -8.71
CA VAL A 67 9.98 -16.39 -7.98
C VAL A 67 8.82 -17.00 -8.74
N GLN A 68 7.84 -17.53 -8.02
CA GLN A 68 6.56 -18.01 -8.56
C GLN A 68 5.43 -17.07 -8.15
N GLY A 69 4.39 -16.96 -8.98
CA GLY A 69 3.21 -16.14 -8.71
C GLY A 69 2.27 -16.72 -7.66
N ASP A 70 2.42 -18.00 -7.31
CA ASP A 70 1.65 -18.77 -6.30
C ASP A 70 0.12 -18.79 -6.55
N ALA A 71 -0.27 -18.77 -7.82
CA ALA A 71 -1.65 -18.67 -8.29
C ALA A 71 -2.22 -20.02 -8.79
N GLY A 72 -1.76 -21.14 -8.25
CA GLY A 72 -2.17 -22.49 -8.66
C GLY A 72 -1.48 -22.95 -9.95
N GLU A 73 -2.18 -23.78 -10.73
CA GLU A 73 -1.60 -24.45 -11.92
C GLU A 73 -1.12 -23.46 -13.00
N ASN A 74 -1.79 -22.33 -13.16
CA ASN A 74 -1.42 -21.28 -14.12
C ASN A 74 -0.67 -20.12 -13.44
N SER A 75 0.27 -20.46 -12.57
CA SER A 75 1.08 -19.47 -11.86
C SER A 75 2.19 -18.92 -12.75
N LEU A 76 2.38 -17.59 -12.75
CA LEU A 76 3.51 -16.96 -13.42
C LEU A 76 4.82 -17.33 -12.71
N GLU A 77 5.85 -17.67 -13.48
CA GLU A 77 7.22 -17.77 -12.98
C GLU A 77 8.09 -16.68 -13.59
N TRP A 78 9.01 -16.12 -12.79
CA TRP A 78 10.00 -15.15 -13.31
C TRP A 78 11.33 -15.26 -12.57
N ILE A 79 12.36 -14.68 -13.17
CA ILE A 79 13.65 -14.45 -12.54
C ILE A 79 13.84 -12.94 -12.41
N SER A 80 14.15 -12.45 -11.21
CA SER A 80 14.32 -11.01 -10.97
C SER A 80 15.44 -10.43 -11.84
N LYS A 81 15.09 -9.46 -12.68
CA LYS A 81 16.02 -8.72 -13.54
C LYS A 81 16.74 -7.62 -12.77
N TYR A 82 16.04 -7.02 -11.81
CA TYR A 82 16.53 -5.89 -11.03
C TYR A 82 16.62 -6.25 -9.56
N GLY A 83 17.64 -5.71 -8.90
CA GLY A 83 17.70 -5.71 -7.45
C GLY A 83 16.80 -4.61 -6.88
N SER A 84 16.31 -4.83 -5.68
CA SER A 84 15.37 -3.90 -5.03
C SER A 84 15.52 -3.91 -3.52
N ILE A 85 14.95 -2.89 -2.88
CA ILE A 85 14.62 -2.88 -1.47
C ILE A 85 13.10 -2.90 -1.31
N GLY A 86 12.61 -3.63 -0.31
CA GLY A 86 11.19 -3.68 0.01
C GLY A 86 10.89 -3.62 1.50
N VAL A 87 9.72 -3.13 1.84
CA VAL A 87 9.10 -3.29 3.17
C VAL A 87 8.18 -4.49 3.11
N VAL A 88 8.51 -5.53 3.87
CA VAL A 88 7.73 -6.77 3.94
C VAL A 88 7.11 -6.96 5.31
N THR A 89 5.99 -7.68 5.37
CA THR A 89 5.35 -8.05 6.63
C THR A 89 5.75 -9.47 7.00
N TYR A 90 6.57 -9.61 8.04
CA TYR A 90 7.10 -10.90 8.48
C TYR A 90 6.26 -11.60 9.57
N GLY A 91 5.48 -10.84 10.34
CA GLY A 91 5.01 -11.27 11.66
C GLY A 91 3.57 -11.75 11.77
N LEU A 92 2.70 -11.43 10.83
CA LEU A 92 1.25 -11.60 10.99
C LEU A 92 0.74 -12.98 10.58
N THR A 93 1.30 -14.07 10.90
CA THR A 93 0.68 -15.37 10.56
C THR A 93 1.39 -16.24 9.55
N LEU A 94 2.45 -15.73 8.94
CA LEU A 94 3.12 -16.45 7.87
C LEU A 94 3.89 -17.69 8.35
N LYS A 95 4.14 -17.81 9.66
CA LYS A 95 4.75 -19.01 10.23
C LYS A 95 3.96 -20.30 9.98
N ASN A 96 2.67 -20.20 9.65
CA ASN A 96 1.78 -21.34 9.51
C ASN A 96 1.02 -21.39 8.18
N VAL A 97 1.22 -20.44 7.25
CA VAL A 97 0.58 -20.47 5.94
C VAL A 97 1.37 -21.38 5.03
N LYS A 98 0.71 -22.43 4.51
CA LYS A 98 1.26 -23.31 3.49
C LYS A 98 0.83 -22.84 2.12
N ARG A 99 1.68 -23.03 1.11
CA ARG A 99 1.32 -22.88 -0.30
C ARG A 99 0.30 -23.94 -0.71
N SER A 100 -0.34 -23.75 -1.84
CA SER A 100 -1.24 -24.72 -2.44
C SER A 100 -0.57 -26.09 -2.70
N ASP A 101 0.74 -26.10 -2.91
CA ASP A 101 1.56 -27.32 -3.06
C ASP A 101 2.02 -27.93 -1.72
N GLY A 102 1.60 -27.37 -0.58
CA GLY A 102 1.96 -27.83 0.77
C GLY A 102 3.28 -27.29 1.30
N THR A 103 4.07 -26.56 0.50
CA THR A 103 5.32 -25.93 0.95
C THR A 103 5.04 -24.71 1.84
N ARG A 104 6.02 -24.32 2.65
CA ARG A 104 5.90 -23.07 3.47
C ARG A 104 6.05 -21.85 2.58
N GLN A 105 5.21 -20.84 2.84
CA GLN A 105 5.43 -19.50 2.29
C GLN A 105 6.72 -18.90 2.89
N ASP A 106 7.52 -18.24 2.06
CA ASP A 106 8.64 -17.43 2.52
C ASP A 106 8.15 -16.01 2.78
N PRO A 107 8.01 -15.60 4.05
CA PRO A 107 7.48 -14.29 4.39
C PRO A 107 8.33 -13.13 3.86
N LEU A 108 9.63 -13.34 3.62
CA LEU A 108 10.50 -12.32 3.04
C LEU A 108 10.30 -12.14 1.53
N VAL A 109 9.65 -13.08 0.87
CA VAL A 109 9.35 -13.01 -0.57
C VAL A 109 7.89 -12.67 -0.83
N ASP A 110 6.99 -13.09 0.06
CA ASP A 110 5.57 -13.20 -0.22
C ASP A 110 4.74 -11.96 0.15
N TRP A 111 5.28 -10.99 0.91
CA TRP A 111 4.49 -9.88 1.45
C TRP A 111 5.18 -8.53 1.35
N ASN A 112 5.40 -8.10 0.11
CA ASN A 112 5.95 -6.79 -0.15
C ASN A 112 4.84 -5.72 -0.23
N LEU A 113 4.88 -4.75 0.67
CA LEU A 113 3.91 -3.65 0.71
C LEU A 113 4.40 -2.39 0.01
N ASP A 114 5.72 -2.21 -0.04
CA ASP A 114 6.37 -0.99 -0.50
C ASP A 114 7.78 -1.29 -0.95
N GLY A 115 8.30 -0.52 -1.91
CA GLY A 115 9.69 -0.71 -2.32
C GLY A 115 10.10 0.11 -3.53
N MET A 116 11.41 0.06 -3.78
CA MET A 116 12.04 0.67 -4.94
C MET A 116 13.14 -0.25 -5.49
N ASN A 117 13.25 -0.33 -6.80
CA ASN A 117 14.34 -1.07 -7.43
C ASN A 117 15.53 -0.17 -7.82
N GLU A 118 16.61 -0.78 -8.24
CA GLU A 118 17.85 -0.11 -8.65
C GLU A 118 17.72 0.80 -9.87
N LYS A 119 16.56 0.80 -10.55
CA LYS A 119 16.22 1.74 -11.63
C LYS A 119 15.47 2.96 -11.11
N GLY A 120 15.06 2.96 -9.84
CA GLY A 120 14.24 3.99 -9.23
C GLY A 120 12.75 3.79 -9.44
N LEU A 121 12.30 2.68 -10.08
CA LEU A 121 10.88 2.34 -10.12
C LEU A 121 10.43 1.99 -8.71
N ALA A 122 9.39 2.65 -8.24
CA ALA A 122 8.74 2.42 -6.96
C ALA A 122 7.36 1.76 -7.14
N ALA A 123 6.95 0.96 -6.16
CA ALA A 123 5.65 0.30 -6.15
C ALA A 123 5.09 0.26 -4.72
N HIS A 124 3.81 0.64 -4.59
CA HIS A 124 3.14 0.86 -3.31
C HIS A 124 1.81 0.13 -3.28
N LEU A 125 1.67 -0.88 -2.43
CA LEU A 125 0.44 -1.65 -2.25
C LEU A 125 -0.34 -1.05 -1.07
N LEU A 126 -1.56 -0.59 -1.32
CA LEU A 126 -2.46 -0.04 -0.31
C LEU A 126 -3.74 -0.88 -0.27
N TYR A 127 -4.46 -0.78 0.85
CA TYR A 127 -5.75 -1.43 1.02
C TYR A 127 -6.85 -0.63 0.31
N LEU A 128 -7.74 -1.33 -0.44
CA LEU A 128 -8.91 -0.73 -1.09
C LEU A 128 -10.14 -1.58 -0.83
N PRO A 129 -10.97 -1.26 0.18
CA PRO A 129 -12.26 -1.91 0.37
C PRO A 129 -13.09 -1.88 -0.92
N GLY A 130 -13.75 -3.00 -1.21
CA GLY A 130 -14.54 -3.13 -2.44
C GLY A 130 -13.77 -3.65 -3.65
N THR A 131 -12.44 -3.89 -3.55
CA THR A 131 -11.68 -4.62 -4.58
C THR A 131 -12.36 -5.96 -4.90
N LYS A 132 -12.63 -6.20 -6.17
CA LYS A 132 -13.10 -7.49 -6.69
C LYS A 132 -12.10 -8.01 -7.70
N TYR A 133 -11.44 -9.11 -7.34
CA TYR A 133 -10.43 -9.73 -8.19
C TYR A 133 -11.03 -10.26 -9.49
N GLU A 134 -10.20 -10.31 -10.55
CA GLU A 134 -10.59 -10.78 -11.88
C GLU A 134 -10.98 -12.27 -11.84
N LYS A 135 -11.93 -12.66 -12.69
CA LYS A 135 -12.26 -14.07 -12.90
C LYS A 135 -11.09 -14.79 -13.57
N GLU A 136 -11.03 -16.09 -13.36
CA GLU A 136 -10.02 -16.93 -13.98
C GLU A 136 -10.13 -16.93 -15.52
N ASP A 137 -8.97 -16.78 -16.19
CA ASP A 137 -8.82 -16.87 -17.63
C ASP A 137 -7.47 -17.51 -17.99
N LYS A 138 -7.06 -17.43 -19.27
CA LYS A 138 -5.82 -18.04 -19.77
C LYS A 138 -4.54 -17.30 -19.37
N ARG A 139 -4.63 -16.09 -18.80
CA ARG A 139 -3.45 -15.33 -18.36
C ARG A 139 -2.84 -15.98 -17.14
N PRO A 140 -1.50 -16.02 -17.02
CA PRO A 140 -0.85 -16.51 -15.83
C PRO A 140 -1.18 -15.62 -14.62
N GLY A 141 -1.31 -16.24 -13.46
CA GLY A 141 -1.71 -15.59 -12.22
C GLY A 141 -0.55 -15.22 -11.33
N ILE A 142 -0.75 -14.15 -10.55
CA ILE A 142 0.12 -13.72 -9.46
C ILE A 142 -0.76 -13.39 -8.26
N ILE A 143 -0.49 -13.94 -7.08
CA ILE A 143 -1.19 -13.52 -5.87
C ILE A 143 -0.87 -12.05 -5.55
N TYR A 144 -1.87 -11.32 -5.04
CA TYR A 144 -1.74 -9.87 -4.80
C TYR A 144 -0.56 -9.51 -3.88
N SER A 145 -0.19 -10.38 -2.95
CA SER A 145 0.93 -10.14 -2.02
C SER A 145 2.31 -10.13 -2.69
N ARG A 146 2.41 -10.68 -3.91
CA ARG A 146 3.62 -10.65 -4.75
C ARG A 146 3.58 -9.60 -5.85
N TRP A 147 2.54 -8.80 -5.91
CA TRP A 147 2.35 -7.82 -6.99
C TRP A 147 3.46 -6.76 -7.02
N VAL A 148 3.77 -6.14 -5.86
CA VAL A 148 4.91 -5.21 -5.73
C VAL A 148 6.22 -5.89 -6.15
N ARG A 149 6.45 -7.11 -5.66
CA ARG A 149 7.66 -7.88 -5.98
C ARG A 149 7.80 -8.13 -7.49
N TYR A 150 6.71 -8.55 -8.15
CA TYR A 150 6.70 -8.78 -9.59
C TYR A 150 7.07 -7.50 -10.37
N VAL A 151 6.53 -6.37 -9.99
CA VAL A 151 6.82 -5.09 -10.64
C VAL A 151 8.28 -4.70 -10.46
N LEU A 152 8.77 -4.69 -9.24
CA LEU A 152 10.15 -4.28 -8.93
C LEU A 152 11.20 -5.20 -9.55
N ASP A 153 10.91 -6.50 -9.65
CA ASP A 153 11.81 -7.49 -10.22
C ASP A 153 11.96 -7.36 -11.75
N ASN A 154 10.91 -6.94 -12.46
CA ASN A 154 10.84 -7.12 -13.90
C ASN A 154 10.92 -5.84 -14.71
N PHE A 155 10.56 -4.67 -14.15
CA PHE A 155 10.42 -3.43 -14.92
C PHE A 155 11.32 -2.32 -14.39
N GLY A 156 11.71 -1.43 -15.29
CA GLY A 156 12.50 -0.24 -14.95
C GLY A 156 11.69 1.05 -15.03
N THR A 157 10.51 1.01 -15.65
CA THR A 157 9.63 2.18 -15.87
C THR A 157 8.16 1.84 -15.58
N VAL A 158 7.37 2.87 -15.27
CA VAL A 158 5.91 2.76 -15.10
C VAL A 158 5.26 2.26 -16.39
N THR A 159 5.63 2.83 -17.53
CA THR A 159 5.07 2.44 -18.84
C THR A 159 5.26 0.95 -19.11
N ASP A 160 6.46 0.37 -18.88
CA ASP A 160 6.71 -1.06 -19.10
C ASP A 160 5.86 -1.93 -18.17
N ALA A 161 5.77 -1.54 -16.90
CA ALA A 161 4.97 -2.24 -15.91
C ALA A 161 3.49 -2.24 -16.29
N VAL A 162 2.93 -1.09 -16.65
CA VAL A 162 1.52 -0.93 -17.10
C VAL A 162 1.21 -1.82 -18.30
N CYS A 163 2.10 -1.85 -19.30
CA CYS A 163 1.94 -2.73 -20.47
C CYS A 163 1.90 -4.21 -20.09
N ALA A 164 2.68 -4.62 -19.10
CA ALA A 164 2.75 -6.00 -18.63
C ALA A 164 1.54 -6.41 -17.77
N MET A 165 0.95 -5.49 -17.01
CA MET A 165 -0.21 -5.79 -16.15
C MET A 165 -1.40 -6.36 -16.92
N ARG A 166 -1.58 -6.00 -18.18
CA ARG A 166 -2.65 -6.55 -19.03
C ARG A 166 -2.43 -8.02 -19.42
N LYS A 167 -1.20 -8.54 -19.26
CA LYS A 167 -0.81 -9.91 -19.65
C LYS A 167 -0.82 -10.90 -18.50
N VAL A 168 -1.03 -10.41 -17.30
CA VAL A 168 -1.09 -11.21 -16.06
C VAL A 168 -2.41 -10.96 -15.35
N ARG A 169 -2.77 -11.85 -14.44
CA ARG A 169 -3.96 -11.74 -13.61
C ARG A 169 -3.56 -11.66 -12.16
N ILE A 170 -4.09 -10.67 -11.44
CA ILE A 170 -3.88 -10.57 -9.99
C ILE A 170 -4.94 -11.40 -9.28
N VAL A 171 -4.48 -12.36 -8.49
CA VAL A 171 -5.30 -13.41 -7.89
C VAL A 171 -5.45 -13.16 -6.39
N PRO A 172 -6.65 -13.40 -5.82
CA PRO A 172 -6.82 -13.38 -4.37
C PRO A 172 -6.00 -14.48 -3.71
N ALA A 173 -5.53 -14.20 -2.50
CA ALA A 173 -4.92 -15.19 -1.62
C ALA A 173 -5.48 -15.00 -0.22
N GLU A 174 -5.81 -16.11 0.46
CA GLU A 174 -6.22 -16.05 1.86
C GLU A 174 -5.00 -15.98 2.77
N VAL A 175 -5.03 -15.01 3.67
CA VAL A 175 -4.03 -14.86 4.71
C VAL A 175 -4.73 -14.70 6.04
N GLY A 176 -4.44 -15.61 6.96
CA GLY A 176 -5.18 -15.67 8.21
C GLY A 176 -6.68 -15.90 8.02
N GLY A 177 -7.09 -16.54 6.92
CA GLY A 177 -8.50 -16.78 6.57
C GLY A 177 -9.21 -15.57 5.95
N VAL A 178 -8.47 -14.53 5.56
CA VAL A 178 -9.01 -13.30 4.96
C VAL A 178 -8.33 -13.00 3.64
N VAL A 179 -9.12 -12.67 2.61
CA VAL A 179 -8.62 -12.07 1.37
C VAL A 179 -8.54 -10.56 1.55
N HIS A 180 -7.35 -9.99 1.43
CA HIS A 180 -7.15 -8.56 1.56
C HIS A 180 -7.42 -7.85 0.24
N PRO A 181 -8.39 -6.92 0.19
CA PRO A 181 -8.64 -6.10 -0.99
C PRO A 181 -7.58 -5.01 -1.09
N VAL A 182 -6.88 -4.93 -2.24
CA VAL A 182 -5.76 -4.00 -2.43
C VAL A 182 -5.78 -3.33 -3.79
N HIS A 183 -5.05 -2.20 -3.91
CA HIS A 183 -4.69 -1.52 -5.14
C HIS A 183 -3.21 -1.13 -5.14
N LEU A 184 -2.67 -0.79 -6.30
CA LEU A 184 -1.25 -0.55 -6.50
C LEU A 184 -1.01 0.83 -7.10
N ALA A 185 -0.02 1.57 -6.57
CA ALA A 185 0.55 2.73 -7.23
C ALA A 185 1.97 2.42 -7.71
N LEU A 186 2.35 2.99 -8.86
CA LEU A 186 3.68 2.91 -9.46
C LEU A 186 4.19 4.30 -9.80
N ASP A 187 5.48 4.52 -9.59
CA ASP A 187 6.18 5.77 -9.87
C ASP A 187 7.59 5.51 -10.36
N ASP A 188 8.09 6.34 -11.27
CA ASP A 188 9.47 6.23 -11.74
C ASP A 188 10.21 7.59 -11.82
N PRO A 189 11.55 7.58 -12.02
CA PRO A 189 12.35 8.81 -12.05
C PRO A 189 11.98 9.83 -13.12
N SER A 190 11.18 9.45 -14.12
CA SER A 190 10.70 10.39 -15.14
C SER A 190 9.54 11.26 -14.64
N GLY A 191 9.00 10.94 -13.46
CA GLY A 191 7.79 11.54 -12.91
C GLY A 191 6.50 10.88 -13.42
N ASP A 192 6.60 9.79 -14.20
CA ASP A 192 5.44 9.02 -14.64
C ASP A 192 4.82 8.26 -13.46
N SER A 193 3.49 8.07 -13.53
CA SER A 193 2.71 7.47 -12.44
C SER A 193 1.54 6.67 -12.95
N ALA A 194 1.25 5.55 -12.28
CA ALA A 194 0.05 4.77 -12.53
C ALA A 194 -0.60 4.32 -11.22
N ILE A 195 -1.94 4.33 -11.21
CA ILE A 195 -2.76 3.73 -10.16
C ILE A 195 -3.55 2.59 -10.78
N ILE A 196 -3.53 1.43 -10.15
CA ILE A 196 -4.11 0.20 -10.68
C ILE A 196 -5.08 -0.37 -9.64
N GLU A 197 -6.36 -0.45 -10.01
CA GLU A 197 -7.45 -0.94 -9.18
C GLU A 197 -8.15 -2.15 -9.82
N LEU A 198 -8.74 -3.00 -8.99
CA LEU A 198 -9.57 -4.13 -9.41
C LEU A 198 -11.02 -3.85 -9.03
N ILE A 199 -11.77 -3.27 -9.95
CA ILE A 199 -13.15 -2.80 -9.74
C ILE A 199 -14.12 -3.67 -10.51
N ASP A 200 -15.08 -4.24 -9.83
CA ASP A 200 -16.10 -5.13 -10.38
C ASP A 200 -15.52 -6.28 -11.25
N GLY A 201 -14.37 -6.81 -10.84
CA GLY A 201 -13.67 -7.90 -11.53
C GLY A 201 -12.93 -7.45 -12.78
N ASN A 202 -12.67 -6.16 -12.95
CA ASN A 202 -11.93 -5.60 -14.08
C ASN A 202 -10.66 -4.88 -13.60
N LEU A 203 -9.59 -5.03 -14.36
CA LEU A 203 -8.34 -4.32 -14.16
C LEU A 203 -8.47 -2.88 -14.71
N MET A 204 -8.54 -1.92 -13.80
CA MET A 204 -8.59 -0.49 -14.12
C MET A 204 -7.19 0.11 -13.94
N ILE A 205 -6.64 0.70 -15.01
CA ILE A 205 -5.32 1.33 -15.00
C ILE A 205 -5.48 2.82 -15.30
N TYR A 206 -5.18 3.64 -14.33
CA TYR A 206 -5.10 5.09 -14.44
C TYR A 206 -3.62 5.47 -14.60
N HIS A 207 -3.21 5.85 -15.80
CA HIS A 207 -1.81 6.10 -16.16
C HIS A 207 -1.62 7.54 -16.61
N SER A 208 -0.96 8.35 -15.81
CA SER A 208 -0.62 9.75 -16.09
C SER A 208 0.29 10.31 -15.00
N PRO A 209 1.27 11.15 -15.31
CA PRO A 209 2.07 11.88 -14.32
C PRO A 209 1.23 12.83 -13.44
N ALA A 210 -0.02 13.13 -13.81
CA ALA A 210 -0.94 13.93 -13.02
C ALA A 210 -1.58 13.16 -11.85
N TYR A 211 -1.44 11.85 -11.78
CA TYR A 211 -2.03 11.02 -10.74
C TYR A 211 -1.11 10.89 -9.53
N THR A 212 -1.00 11.97 -8.78
CA THR A 212 0.02 12.18 -7.74
C THR A 212 -0.39 11.77 -6.33
N VAL A 213 -1.67 11.52 -6.06
CA VAL A 213 -2.16 11.12 -4.74
C VAL A 213 -2.98 9.85 -4.85
N MET A 214 -2.79 8.90 -3.94
CA MET A 214 -3.63 7.73 -3.75
C MET A 214 -3.83 7.51 -2.25
N THR A 215 -5.08 7.33 -1.83
CA THR A 215 -5.44 6.86 -0.48
C THR A 215 -6.23 5.55 -0.60
N ASN A 216 -7.09 5.21 0.34
CA ASN A 216 -7.89 3.98 0.23
C ASN A 216 -9.18 4.21 -0.57
N GLN A 217 -10.37 3.90 0.00
CA GLN A 217 -11.67 4.14 -0.63
C GLN A 217 -12.06 5.63 -0.63
N PRO A 218 -12.98 6.03 -1.50
CA PRO A 218 -13.58 5.29 -2.61
C PRO A 218 -12.62 5.08 -3.79
N ALA A 219 -13.04 4.35 -4.83
CA ALA A 219 -12.28 4.14 -6.05
C ALA A 219 -11.76 5.45 -6.66
N TYR A 220 -10.64 5.39 -7.33
CA TYR A 220 -9.84 6.56 -7.75
C TYR A 220 -10.63 7.62 -8.53
N PRO A 221 -11.50 7.31 -9.50
CA PRO A 221 -12.31 8.33 -10.19
C PRO A 221 -13.24 9.12 -9.26
N ILE A 222 -13.74 8.49 -8.19
CA ILE A 222 -14.60 9.15 -7.21
C ILE A 222 -13.77 10.11 -6.35
N GLN A 223 -12.54 9.74 -5.99
CA GLN A 223 -11.58 10.61 -5.30
C GLN A 223 -11.28 11.86 -6.14
N LEU A 224 -11.04 11.69 -7.45
CA LEU A 224 -10.81 12.81 -8.36
C LEU A 224 -12.04 13.71 -8.52
N ALA A 225 -13.25 13.14 -8.56
CA ALA A 225 -14.48 13.90 -8.63
C ALA A 225 -14.72 14.72 -7.35
N ASN A 226 -14.42 14.13 -6.16
CA ASN A 226 -14.45 14.84 -4.89
C ASN A 226 -13.45 16.01 -4.86
N LEU A 227 -12.22 15.78 -5.32
CA LEU A 227 -11.16 16.81 -5.34
C LEU A 227 -11.56 18.05 -6.15
N LYS A 228 -12.30 17.89 -7.27
CA LYS A 228 -12.78 18.98 -8.12
C LYS A 228 -13.75 19.95 -7.41
N GLN A 229 -14.30 19.60 -6.25
CA GLN A 229 -15.17 20.48 -5.49
C GLN A 229 -14.41 21.58 -4.73
N TYR A 230 -13.11 21.42 -4.57
CA TYR A 230 -12.26 22.33 -3.80
C TYR A 230 -11.64 23.42 -4.67
N LYS A 231 -11.54 24.65 -4.16
CA LYS A 231 -11.06 25.85 -4.89
C LYS A 231 -9.74 25.64 -5.65
N PRO A 232 -8.68 25.04 -5.09
CA PRO A 232 -7.44 24.85 -5.82
C PRO A 232 -7.58 23.99 -7.09
N PHE A 233 -8.71 23.27 -7.23
CA PHE A 233 -9.02 22.38 -8.36
C PHE A 233 -10.25 22.82 -9.16
N GLY A 234 -10.67 24.08 -9.00
CA GLY A 234 -11.72 24.73 -9.79
C GLY A 234 -13.13 24.68 -9.19
N GLY A 235 -13.29 24.18 -7.96
CA GLY A 235 -14.57 24.16 -7.24
C GLY A 235 -14.76 25.38 -6.32
N GLU A 236 -15.77 25.31 -5.45
CA GLU A 236 -16.18 26.40 -4.55
C GLU A 236 -15.79 26.16 -3.08
N VAL A 237 -15.45 24.91 -2.70
CA VAL A 237 -15.11 24.59 -1.30
C VAL A 237 -13.75 25.16 -0.95
N ASP A 238 -13.71 26.03 0.06
CA ASP A 238 -12.50 26.76 0.51
C ASP A 238 -11.83 26.14 1.73
N SER A 239 -12.61 25.50 2.60
CA SER A 239 -12.11 24.85 3.81
C SER A 239 -11.57 23.47 3.53
N LEU A 240 -10.37 23.16 4.07
CA LEU A 240 -9.82 21.79 4.00
C LEU A 240 -10.47 20.90 5.05
N PRO A 241 -10.76 19.64 4.70
CA PRO A 241 -11.27 18.66 5.66
C PRO A 241 -10.20 18.31 6.70
N GLY A 242 -10.60 18.16 7.96
CA GLY A 242 -9.68 17.89 9.08
C GLY A 242 -9.66 16.43 9.57
N GLY A 243 -10.52 15.57 9.04
CA GLY A 243 -10.69 14.20 9.50
C GLY A 243 -9.61 13.23 8.97
N ILE A 244 -9.73 11.98 9.38
CA ILE A 244 -8.78 10.91 9.05
C ILE A 244 -9.29 9.98 7.95
N GLU A 245 -10.50 10.22 7.45
CA GLU A 245 -11.07 9.42 6.37
C GLU A 245 -10.23 9.51 5.08
N PRO A 246 -10.20 8.44 4.27
CA PRO A 246 -9.37 8.40 3.06
C PRO A 246 -9.63 9.57 2.11
N ALA A 247 -10.89 9.92 1.86
CA ALA A 247 -11.24 11.03 0.98
C ALA A 247 -10.77 12.38 1.51
N GLU A 248 -10.79 12.58 2.83
CA GLU A 248 -10.32 13.80 3.47
C GLU A 248 -8.78 13.91 3.42
N ARG A 249 -8.07 12.80 3.66
CA ARG A 249 -6.61 12.73 3.52
C ARG A 249 -6.18 12.98 2.08
N PHE A 250 -6.91 12.43 1.09
CA PHE A 250 -6.67 12.66 -0.33
C PHE A 250 -6.71 14.14 -0.68
N VAL A 251 -7.75 14.85 -0.25
CA VAL A 251 -7.91 16.29 -0.51
C VAL A 251 -6.77 17.08 0.14
N ARG A 252 -6.47 16.85 1.43
CA ARG A 252 -5.37 17.57 2.11
C ARG A 252 -4.04 17.32 1.41
N ALA A 253 -3.72 16.06 1.10
CA ALA A 253 -2.49 15.71 0.39
C ALA A 253 -2.37 16.45 -0.95
N ALA A 254 -3.43 16.45 -1.76
CA ALA A 254 -3.45 17.09 -3.07
C ALA A 254 -3.32 18.62 -2.99
N VAL A 255 -3.99 19.25 -2.02
CA VAL A 255 -3.91 20.71 -1.84
C VAL A 255 -2.52 21.11 -1.36
N PHE A 256 -1.97 20.46 -0.33
CA PHE A 256 -0.64 20.76 0.17
C PHE A 256 0.46 20.49 -0.86
N LEU A 257 0.33 19.41 -1.63
CA LEU A 257 1.27 19.12 -2.71
C LEU A 257 1.31 20.23 -3.76
N LYS A 258 0.14 20.78 -4.11
CA LYS A 258 0.02 21.87 -5.10
C LYS A 258 0.64 23.19 -4.61
N THR A 259 0.78 23.38 -3.31
CA THR A 259 1.23 24.62 -2.68
C THR A 259 2.62 24.51 -2.06
N LEU A 260 3.32 23.37 -2.25
CA LEU A 260 4.71 23.25 -1.80
C LEU A 260 5.58 24.32 -2.47
N PRO A 261 6.49 24.96 -1.73
CA PRO A 261 7.50 25.82 -2.32
C PRO A 261 8.56 25.00 -3.06
N ASP A 262 9.27 25.63 -3.98
CA ASP A 262 10.38 24.99 -4.67
C ASP A 262 11.51 24.65 -3.68
N PRO A 263 11.99 23.40 -3.68
CA PRO A 263 13.07 22.99 -2.79
C PRO A 263 14.42 23.41 -3.38
N LYS A 264 15.38 23.69 -2.52
CA LYS A 264 16.74 24.05 -2.95
C LYS A 264 17.57 22.84 -3.39
N ASP A 265 17.26 21.66 -2.87
CA ASP A 265 17.98 20.40 -3.12
C ASP A 265 17.08 19.19 -2.86
N HIS A 266 17.58 17.97 -3.16
CA HIS A 266 16.88 16.71 -2.94
C HIS A 266 16.49 16.47 -1.47
N ALA A 267 17.36 16.85 -0.52
CA ALA A 267 17.09 16.64 0.90
C ALA A 267 15.92 17.50 1.38
N GLU A 268 15.84 18.74 0.90
CA GLU A 268 14.72 19.63 1.21
C GLU A 268 13.43 19.16 0.53
N ALA A 269 13.51 18.64 -0.71
CA ALA A 269 12.36 18.03 -1.39
C ALA A 269 11.80 16.85 -0.58
N VAL A 270 12.66 15.96 -0.10
CA VAL A 270 12.27 14.85 0.79
C VAL A 270 11.63 15.36 2.08
N ALA A 271 12.21 16.39 2.71
CA ALA A 271 11.68 16.96 3.95
C ALA A 271 10.30 17.61 3.75
N TYR A 272 10.10 18.33 2.66
CA TYR A 272 8.81 18.97 2.34
C TYR A 272 7.72 17.93 2.09
N LEU A 273 7.98 16.91 1.27
CA LEU A 273 7.00 15.85 1.04
C LEU A 273 6.74 15.04 2.31
N SER A 274 7.77 14.81 3.13
CA SER A 274 7.63 14.17 4.44
C SER A 274 6.74 14.95 5.41
N SER A 275 6.68 16.28 5.29
CA SER A 275 5.75 17.10 6.09
C SER A 275 4.30 16.86 5.71
N ILE A 276 4.01 16.66 4.41
CA ILE A 276 2.66 16.35 3.95
C ILE A 276 2.25 14.94 4.39
N ILE A 277 3.12 13.94 4.20
CA ILE A 277 2.76 12.57 4.61
C ILE A 277 2.49 12.46 6.11
N ARG A 278 3.22 13.22 6.95
CA ARG A 278 2.94 13.32 8.39
C ARG A 278 1.60 13.99 8.68
N ASN A 279 1.20 15.00 7.91
CA ASN A 279 -0.11 15.66 8.07
C ASN A 279 -1.29 14.72 7.77
N VAL A 280 -1.14 13.81 6.81
CA VAL A 280 -2.18 12.85 6.44
C VAL A 280 -2.03 11.49 7.12
N SER A 281 -1.03 11.33 7.97
CA SER A 281 -0.87 10.17 8.86
C SER A 281 -1.96 10.14 9.93
N VAL A 282 -2.37 8.94 10.33
CA VAL A 282 -3.36 8.74 11.39
C VAL A 282 -2.64 8.62 12.74
N PRO A 283 -2.87 9.54 13.69
CA PRO A 283 -2.22 9.51 14.98
C PRO A 283 -2.71 8.32 15.84
N PHE A 284 -1.87 7.87 16.76
CA PHE A 284 -2.29 6.91 17.79
C PHE A 284 -3.42 7.50 18.63
N GLY A 285 -4.45 6.70 18.90
CA GLY A 285 -5.59 7.12 19.70
C GLY A 285 -6.62 7.97 18.94
N ALA A 286 -6.48 8.17 17.63
CA ALA A 286 -7.54 8.75 16.83
C ALA A 286 -8.83 7.92 16.95
N LEU A 287 -9.97 8.57 17.05
CA LEU A 287 -11.28 7.91 17.15
C LEU A 287 -12.00 8.02 15.80
N MET A 288 -12.60 6.92 15.39
CA MET A 288 -13.52 6.93 14.24
C MET A 288 -14.85 7.57 14.62
N PRO A 289 -15.47 8.36 13.73
CA PRO A 289 -16.77 8.99 14.01
C PRO A 289 -17.88 8.00 14.38
N ALA A 290 -17.78 6.75 13.96
CA ALA A 290 -18.81 5.71 14.14
C ALA A 290 -18.74 4.92 15.47
N GLY A 291 -17.86 5.29 16.41
CA GLY A 291 -17.81 4.62 17.73
C GLY A 291 -16.43 4.05 18.10
N PRO A 292 -16.34 3.18 19.13
CA PRO A 292 -15.07 2.71 19.69
C PRO A 292 -14.40 1.60 18.85
N VAL A 293 -14.36 1.77 17.53
CA VAL A 293 -13.59 0.88 16.66
C VAL A 293 -12.11 1.29 16.75
N PRO A 294 -11.18 0.34 16.93
CA PRO A 294 -9.75 0.66 16.91
C PRO A 294 -9.39 1.35 15.60
N THR A 295 -8.81 2.54 15.69
CA THR A 295 -8.30 3.25 14.51
C THR A 295 -7.07 2.55 13.96
N MET A 296 -6.92 2.59 12.65
CA MET A 296 -5.72 2.14 11.98
C MET A 296 -4.67 3.25 12.01
N SER A 297 -3.87 3.27 13.08
CA SER A 297 -2.81 4.26 13.24
C SER A 297 -1.68 4.06 12.24
N THR A 298 -0.98 5.13 11.87
CA THR A 298 0.24 5.06 11.06
C THR A 298 1.38 4.46 11.87
N TRP A 299 1.84 3.28 11.45
CA TRP A 299 2.96 2.60 12.08
C TRP A 299 4.30 3.00 11.48
N TRP A 300 4.33 3.26 10.17
CA TRP A 300 5.54 3.70 9.48
C TRP A 300 5.22 4.55 8.26
N THR A 301 6.22 5.32 7.86
CA THR A 301 6.21 6.06 6.59
C THR A 301 7.49 5.81 5.82
N THR A 302 7.40 5.91 4.50
CA THR A 302 8.56 5.96 3.60
C THR A 302 8.58 7.27 2.83
N ALA A 303 9.76 7.69 2.42
CA ALA A 303 9.98 8.70 1.39
C ALA A 303 11.11 8.22 0.48
N LEU A 304 10.88 8.23 -0.82
CA LEU A 304 11.78 7.67 -1.82
C LEU A 304 12.20 8.78 -2.78
N ASP A 305 13.49 9.08 -2.86
CA ASP A 305 14.06 9.87 -3.93
C ASP A 305 14.36 8.93 -5.10
N LEU A 306 13.54 9.02 -6.15
CA LEU A 306 13.60 8.09 -7.28
C LEU A 306 14.80 8.35 -8.18
N ASN A 307 15.25 9.62 -8.31
CA ASN A 307 16.38 9.99 -9.12
C ASN A 307 17.71 9.60 -8.46
N ASP A 308 17.85 9.90 -7.18
CA ASP A 308 19.03 9.53 -6.41
C ASP A 308 19.00 8.10 -5.87
N ARG A 309 17.85 7.44 -5.93
CA ARG A 309 17.63 6.07 -5.44
C ARG A 309 17.97 5.95 -3.96
N VAL A 310 17.46 6.90 -3.19
CA VAL A 310 17.59 6.92 -1.73
C VAL A 310 16.23 6.57 -1.11
N PHE A 311 16.24 5.56 -0.26
CA PHE A 311 15.07 5.07 0.45
C PHE A 311 15.13 5.55 1.90
N TYR A 312 14.13 6.33 2.34
CA TYR A 312 13.97 6.76 3.72
C TYR A 312 12.84 5.97 4.37
N PHE A 313 13.06 5.53 5.59
CA PHE A 313 12.08 4.82 6.39
C PHE A 313 11.97 5.45 7.79
N HIS A 314 10.76 5.65 8.26
CA HIS A 314 10.49 6.17 9.59
C HIS A 314 9.46 5.29 10.30
N TRP A 315 9.85 4.72 11.43
CA TRP A 315 8.97 4.00 12.33
C TRP A 315 8.33 4.98 13.30
N THR A 316 6.99 5.10 13.34
CA THR A 316 6.29 6.20 14.03
C THR A 316 6.57 6.27 15.54
N SER A 317 6.81 5.13 16.20
CA SER A 317 7.17 5.12 17.64
C SER A 317 8.67 5.35 17.90
N ASN A 318 9.46 5.64 16.86
CA ASN A 318 10.87 6.01 16.94
C ASN A 318 11.08 7.35 16.22
N GLN A 319 11.88 8.24 16.78
CA GLN A 319 12.16 9.56 16.16
C GLN A 319 13.24 9.52 15.08
N ASN A 320 13.92 8.38 14.91
CA ASN A 320 14.98 8.24 13.93
C ASN A 320 14.41 7.98 12.53
N VAL A 321 14.91 8.73 11.54
CA VAL A 321 14.70 8.45 10.13
C VAL A 321 15.88 7.64 9.63
N LEU A 322 15.60 6.48 9.04
CA LEU A 322 16.61 5.58 8.48
C LEU A 322 16.76 5.89 6.98
N ARG A 323 17.99 5.95 6.52
CA ARG A 323 18.36 6.26 5.14
C ARG A 323 19.09 5.06 4.53
N ILE A 324 18.71 4.66 3.34
CA ILE A 324 19.37 3.59 2.56
C ILE A 324 19.68 4.12 1.15
N ASP A 325 20.94 4.09 0.77
CA ASP A 325 21.41 4.50 -0.55
C ASP A 325 21.55 3.26 -1.46
N LEU A 326 20.61 3.08 -2.39
CA LEU A 326 20.59 1.93 -3.28
C LEU A 326 21.81 1.91 -4.23
N LYS A 327 22.42 3.06 -4.52
CA LYS A 327 23.64 3.14 -5.36
C LYS A 327 24.84 2.46 -4.69
N LYS A 328 24.83 2.35 -3.36
CA LYS A 328 25.88 1.67 -2.58
C LYS A 328 25.63 0.17 -2.39
N LEU A 329 24.44 -0.33 -2.73
CA LEU A 329 24.08 -1.73 -2.57
C LEU A 329 24.59 -2.58 -3.73
N ASN A 330 25.06 -3.78 -3.42
CA ASN A 330 25.43 -4.76 -4.43
C ASN A 330 24.27 -5.72 -4.71
N PHE A 331 23.66 -5.58 -5.88
CA PHE A 331 22.51 -6.38 -6.33
C PHE A 331 22.92 -7.54 -7.27
N SER A 332 24.19 -7.94 -7.36
CA SER A 332 24.59 -9.05 -8.24
C SER A 332 23.91 -10.36 -7.85
N ALA A 333 23.66 -11.21 -8.85
CA ALA A 333 22.86 -12.41 -8.70
C ALA A 333 23.49 -13.48 -7.75
N GLU A 334 24.79 -13.43 -7.51
CA GLU A 334 25.48 -14.28 -6.56
C GLU A 334 25.30 -13.84 -5.08
N LYS A 335 24.70 -12.70 -4.82
CA LYS A 335 24.47 -12.20 -3.47
C LYS A 335 23.23 -12.85 -2.87
N ARG A 336 23.23 -12.97 -1.54
CA ARG A 336 22.05 -13.41 -0.78
C ARG A 336 21.15 -12.26 -0.47
N MET A 337 19.86 -12.53 -0.27
CA MET A 337 18.94 -11.59 0.36
C MET A 337 19.51 -11.13 1.71
N LYS A 338 19.29 -9.87 2.03
CA LYS A 338 19.66 -9.30 3.33
C LYS A 338 18.42 -8.68 3.95
N ALA A 339 18.30 -8.75 5.26
CA ALA A 339 17.17 -8.19 5.99
C ALA A 339 17.63 -7.36 7.19
N LEU A 340 16.74 -6.47 7.63
CA LEU A 340 16.98 -5.62 8.79
C LEU A 340 15.63 -5.33 9.47
N ASP A 341 15.57 -5.47 10.79
CA ASP A 341 14.43 -5.01 11.59
C ASP A 341 14.52 -3.49 11.79
N PRO A 342 13.63 -2.69 11.17
CA PRO A 342 13.70 -1.24 11.25
C PRO A 342 13.23 -0.67 12.61
N LYS A 343 12.68 -1.50 13.50
CA LYS A 343 12.23 -1.10 14.84
C LYS A 343 13.36 -0.98 15.87
N ARG A 344 14.57 -1.41 15.48
CA ARG A 344 15.75 -1.30 16.34
C ARG A 344 16.05 0.17 16.66
N THR A 345 16.20 0.49 17.93
CA THR A 345 16.41 1.87 18.41
C THR A 345 17.86 2.36 18.29
N ASP A 346 18.81 1.44 18.03
CA ASP A 346 20.23 1.76 17.77
C ASP A 346 20.51 2.17 16.30
N LEU A 347 19.50 2.13 15.44
CA LEU A 347 19.63 2.53 14.04
C LEU A 347 19.33 4.03 13.89
N VAL A 348 20.26 4.74 13.26
CA VAL A 348 20.16 6.19 13.00
C VAL A 348 20.78 6.51 11.65
N ASP A 349 20.13 7.39 10.88
CA ASP A 349 20.61 7.93 9.61
C ASP A 349 20.99 6.83 8.59
N ASP A 350 22.19 6.84 8.01
CA ASP A 350 22.62 5.90 6.96
C ASP A 350 22.82 4.47 7.53
N ILE A 351 21.89 3.60 7.18
CA ILE A 351 21.90 2.17 7.56
C ILE A 351 22.23 1.24 6.40
N THR A 352 22.72 1.76 5.29
CA THR A 352 22.97 1.00 4.04
C THR A 352 23.78 -0.27 4.29
N GLU A 353 24.80 -0.21 5.15
CA GLU A 353 25.67 -1.34 5.46
C GLU A 353 25.22 -2.19 6.68
N LYS A 354 24.07 -1.89 7.28
CA LYS A 354 23.59 -2.58 8.49
C LYS A 354 22.77 -3.84 8.23
N PHE A 355 22.43 -4.11 6.98
CA PHE A 355 21.65 -5.30 6.60
C PHE A 355 22.46 -6.58 6.75
N VAL A 356 21.85 -7.61 7.32
CA VAL A 356 22.46 -8.93 7.50
C VAL A 356 21.92 -9.95 6.49
N ALA A 357 22.76 -10.87 6.06
CA ALA A 357 22.34 -11.93 5.15
C ALA A 357 21.28 -12.82 5.82
N VAL A 358 20.22 -13.12 5.07
CA VAL A 358 19.20 -14.08 5.49
C VAL A 358 19.81 -15.47 5.47
N SER A 359 19.78 -16.19 6.60
CA SER A 359 20.14 -17.61 6.65
C SER A 359 19.08 -18.42 5.90
N GLN A 360 19.50 -19.25 4.96
CA GLN A 360 18.64 -20.32 4.47
C GLN A 360 18.56 -21.35 5.62
N GLU A 361 17.46 -21.37 6.35
CA GLU A 361 17.11 -22.54 7.13
C GLU A 361 16.72 -23.63 6.12
N ASN A 362 17.51 -24.74 6.09
CA ASN A 362 17.26 -25.94 5.32
C ASN A 362 15.94 -26.61 5.72
#